data_88320ee492809d88978a057642ad8001
#
_entry.id   88320ee492809d88978a057642ad8001
#
_cell.length_a   1.000
_cell.length_b   1.000
_cell.length_c   1.000
_cell.angle_alpha   90.00
_cell.angle_beta   90.00
_cell.angle_gamma   90.00
#
_symmetry.space_group_name_H-M   'P 1'
#
loop_
_entity.id
_entity.type
_entity.pdbx_description
1 polymer ?
#
loop_
_entity_poly.entity_id
_entity_poly.type
_entity_poly.pdbx_seq_one_letter_code
_entity_poly.pdbx_strand_id
1 'polypeptide(L)'
;QRFCRMVKDKHIRAESLQELEWEQWLLKIRSWLLEHGQKLTMQGISVYGKEKTVPSSVITYVRKAYRFTEAKEERDEIEKDIWTLENLDIAYKKNPIKNVQTLNFTAIIQDDLREETKKAVYEHLHHEAIATIIKELTAIRRLSKYLKETYPDIHSAEELNRELLEEYLTYLATEAEGVNNYRADLTNLRGLLETIGKLYGYPHLEILFLASDLPRQVQPKLKSYSDSELIRFNAALAELDEQMERLMVIHQMLGTRISDTLTLQTDC
;
A
#
# COMPACT_ATOMS: atom_id res chain seq x y z
N GLN A 1 10.64 -30.58 -0.67
CA GLN A 1 11.78 -31.48 -0.42
C GLN A 1 12.78 -30.93 0.61
N ARG A 2 13.35 -29.71 0.43
CA ARG A 2 14.36 -29.13 1.35
C ARG A 2 13.82 -28.95 2.78
N PHE A 3 12.61 -28.46 2.94
CA PHE A 3 11.97 -28.30 4.25
C PHE A 3 11.75 -29.64 4.95
N CYS A 4 11.22 -30.65 4.25
CA CYS A 4 11.04 -31.99 4.82
C CYS A 4 12.37 -32.64 5.23
N ARG A 5 13.44 -32.36 4.49
CA ARG A 5 14.78 -32.80 4.85
C ARG A 5 15.26 -32.11 6.12
N MET A 6 15.08 -30.82 6.24
CA MET A 6 15.40 -30.06 7.45
C MET A 6 14.66 -30.61 8.68
N VAL A 7 13.36 -30.90 8.57
CA VAL A 7 12.55 -31.46 9.65
C VAL A 7 13.12 -32.81 10.11
N LYS A 8 13.54 -33.66 9.18
CA LYS A 8 14.19 -34.96 9.48
C LYS A 8 15.57 -34.77 10.12
N ASP A 9 16.43 -33.97 9.54
CA ASP A 9 17.80 -33.75 10.01
C ASP A 9 17.84 -33.12 11.41
N LYS A 10 16.89 -32.25 11.73
CA LYS A 10 16.74 -31.61 13.05
C LYS A 10 15.89 -32.43 14.04
N HIS A 11 15.44 -33.62 13.66
CA HIS A 11 14.59 -34.48 14.50
C HIS A 11 13.38 -33.78 15.09
N ILE A 12 12.74 -32.88 14.29
CA ILE A 12 11.59 -32.11 14.74
C ILE A 12 10.37 -33.03 14.75
N ARG A 13 9.76 -33.21 15.93
CA ARG A 13 8.53 -33.99 16.12
C ARG A 13 7.33 -33.05 16.16
N ALA A 14 7.01 -32.40 15.06
CA ALA A 14 5.82 -31.57 14.92
C ALA A 14 4.88 -32.22 13.91
N GLU A 15 3.64 -32.43 14.29
CA GLU A 15 2.58 -32.92 13.40
C GLU A 15 1.98 -31.79 12.56
N SER A 16 2.04 -30.55 13.09
CA SER A 16 1.56 -29.33 12.42
C SER A 16 2.60 -28.23 12.46
N LEU A 17 2.54 -27.32 11.46
CA LEU A 17 3.36 -26.11 11.45
C LEU A 17 3.00 -25.13 12.58
N GLN A 18 1.79 -25.23 13.13
CA GLN A 18 1.29 -24.36 14.20
C GLN A 18 1.72 -24.78 15.61
N GLU A 19 2.39 -25.93 15.77
CA GLU A 19 2.92 -26.37 17.09
C GLU A 19 4.12 -25.55 17.54
N LEU A 20 4.78 -24.86 16.64
CA LEU A 20 5.90 -23.97 16.94
C LEU A 20 5.59 -22.58 16.40
N GLU A 21 5.97 -21.55 17.16
CA GLU A 21 5.91 -20.17 16.72
C GLU A 21 6.78 -19.93 15.47
N TRP A 22 6.37 -18.96 14.63
CA TRP A 22 7.10 -18.67 13.40
C TRP A 22 8.59 -18.37 13.63
N GLU A 23 8.92 -17.64 14.71
CA GLU A 23 10.29 -17.29 15.08
C GLU A 23 11.13 -18.53 15.37
N GLN A 24 10.54 -19.54 16.01
CA GLN A 24 11.21 -20.81 16.28
C GLN A 24 11.45 -21.61 14.99
N TRP A 25 10.48 -21.64 14.08
CA TRP A 25 10.66 -22.22 12.75
C TRP A 25 11.76 -21.50 11.98
N LEU A 26 11.74 -20.17 11.99
CA LEU A 26 12.72 -19.35 11.29
C LEU A 26 14.14 -19.61 11.79
N LEU A 27 14.32 -19.72 13.10
CA LEU A 27 15.60 -20.04 13.72
C LEU A 27 16.11 -21.40 13.27
N LYS A 28 15.25 -22.44 13.31
CA LYS A 28 15.59 -23.81 12.89
C LYS A 28 15.95 -23.86 11.40
N ILE A 29 15.18 -23.17 10.55
CA ILE A 29 15.43 -23.10 9.11
C ILE A 29 16.77 -22.41 8.82
N ARG A 30 17.04 -21.29 9.47
CA ARG A 30 18.29 -20.54 9.30
C ARG A 30 19.50 -21.35 9.73
N SER A 31 19.44 -22.00 10.90
CA SER A 31 20.49 -22.88 11.39
C SER A 31 20.77 -24.01 10.39
N TRP A 32 19.75 -24.70 9.93
CA TRP A 32 19.89 -25.79 8.97
C TRP A 32 20.48 -25.31 7.62
N LEU A 33 20.03 -24.16 7.11
CA LEU A 33 20.57 -23.59 5.85
C LEU A 33 22.06 -23.27 5.99
N LEU A 34 22.50 -22.69 7.11
CA LEU A 34 23.90 -22.38 7.38
C LEU A 34 24.76 -23.65 7.50
N GLU A 35 24.30 -24.66 8.23
CA GLU A 35 25.00 -25.96 8.37
C GLU A 35 25.20 -26.65 7.02
N HIS A 36 24.30 -26.40 6.06
CA HIS A 36 24.39 -26.97 4.71
C HIS A 36 25.02 -26.01 3.67
N GLY A 37 25.66 -24.92 4.10
CA GLY A 37 26.31 -23.95 3.22
C GLY A 37 25.34 -23.21 2.30
N GLN A 38 24.04 -23.13 2.66
CA GLN A 38 23.03 -22.49 1.86
C GLN A 38 22.88 -21.02 2.24
N LYS A 39 22.61 -20.16 1.26
CA LYS A 39 22.39 -18.73 1.49
C LYS A 39 21.06 -18.47 2.20
N LEU A 40 21.06 -17.58 3.20
CA LEU A 40 19.85 -17.14 3.90
C LEU A 40 19.03 -16.13 3.09
N THR A 41 19.70 -15.42 2.19
CA THR A 41 19.09 -14.37 1.37
C THR A 41 19.49 -14.57 -0.10
N MET A 42 18.66 -14.02 -0.98
CA MET A 42 18.88 -13.99 -2.42
C MET A 42 18.76 -12.56 -2.93
N GLN A 43 19.49 -12.22 -3.98
CA GLN A 43 19.27 -10.99 -4.72
C GLN A 43 17.99 -11.13 -5.56
N GLY A 44 17.12 -10.17 -5.43
CA GLY A 44 15.90 -10.04 -6.23
C GLY A 44 15.85 -8.65 -6.88
N ILE A 45 15.08 -8.53 -7.94
CA ILE A 45 14.84 -7.26 -8.61
C ILE A 45 13.41 -6.82 -8.24
N SER A 46 13.26 -5.56 -7.82
CA SER A 46 11.93 -4.99 -7.59
C SER A 46 11.23 -4.72 -8.93
N VAL A 47 9.91 -4.51 -8.90
CA VAL A 47 9.11 -4.13 -10.08
C VAL A 47 9.64 -2.84 -10.75
N TYR A 48 10.39 -2.02 -10.01
CA TYR A 48 11.01 -0.78 -10.51
C TYR A 48 12.49 -0.97 -10.90
N GLY A 49 12.94 -2.21 -11.12
CA GLY A 49 14.32 -2.51 -11.54
C GLY A 49 15.39 -2.34 -10.45
N LYS A 50 15.03 -2.00 -9.21
CA LYS A 50 15.98 -1.86 -8.09
C LYS A 50 16.31 -3.22 -7.49
N GLU A 51 17.59 -3.47 -7.28
CA GLU A 51 18.05 -4.66 -6.54
C GLU A 51 17.54 -4.60 -5.09
N LYS A 52 17.07 -5.73 -4.60
CA LYS A 52 16.69 -5.92 -3.20
C LYS A 52 17.12 -7.29 -2.71
N THR A 53 17.50 -7.34 -1.44
CA THR A 53 17.78 -8.60 -0.76
C THR A 53 16.49 -9.20 -0.23
N VAL A 54 16.19 -10.42 -0.62
CA VAL A 54 14.99 -11.16 -0.20
C VAL A 54 15.39 -12.45 0.54
N PRO A 55 14.57 -12.94 1.47
CA PRO A 55 14.82 -14.23 2.12
C PRO A 55 14.91 -15.37 1.08
N SER A 56 15.66 -16.41 1.40
CA SER A 56 15.79 -17.59 0.54
C SER A 56 14.42 -18.19 0.21
N SER A 57 14.33 -18.88 -0.93
CA SER A 57 13.09 -19.51 -1.38
C SER A 57 12.51 -20.50 -0.37
N VAL A 58 13.37 -21.20 0.42
CA VAL A 58 12.93 -22.11 1.47
C VAL A 58 12.22 -21.37 2.58
N ILE A 59 12.80 -20.27 3.08
CA ILE A 59 12.19 -19.42 4.12
C ILE A 59 10.85 -18.86 3.63
N THR A 60 10.82 -18.34 2.41
CA THR A 60 9.61 -17.75 1.81
C THR A 60 8.50 -18.79 1.63
N TYR A 61 8.85 -20.00 1.18
CA TYR A 61 7.90 -21.09 1.00
C TYR A 61 7.30 -21.54 2.32
N VAL A 62 8.15 -21.82 3.33
CA VAL A 62 7.66 -22.27 4.65
C VAL A 62 6.82 -21.21 5.33
N ARG A 63 7.19 -19.93 5.20
CA ARG A 63 6.38 -18.82 5.72
C ARG A 63 4.98 -18.76 5.10
N LYS A 64 4.90 -19.00 3.79
CA LYS A 64 3.59 -19.08 3.10
C LYS A 64 2.77 -20.26 3.60
N ALA A 65 3.41 -21.45 3.75
CA ALA A 65 2.74 -22.64 4.26
C ALA A 65 2.28 -22.43 5.71
N TYR A 66 3.11 -21.84 6.56
CA TYR A 66 2.78 -21.51 7.95
C TYR A 66 1.54 -20.62 8.02
N ARG A 67 1.53 -19.50 7.26
CA ARG A 67 0.37 -18.60 7.20
C ARG A 67 -0.90 -19.27 6.65
N PHE A 68 -0.73 -20.20 5.72
CA PHE A 68 -1.87 -20.96 5.17
C PHE A 68 -2.50 -21.92 6.17
N THR A 69 -1.70 -22.43 7.13
CA THR A 69 -2.18 -23.34 8.18
C THR A 69 -2.57 -22.60 9.47
N GLU A 70 -2.33 -21.29 9.58
CA GLU A 70 -2.87 -20.48 10.67
C GLU A 70 -4.39 -20.62 10.71
N ALA A 71 -4.94 -20.81 11.92
CA ALA A 71 -6.38 -20.80 12.10
C ALA A 71 -6.94 -19.50 11.54
N LYS A 72 -7.96 -19.59 10.69
CA LYS A 72 -8.63 -18.38 10.20
C LYS A 72 -9.16 -17.65 11.41
N GLU A 73 -8.77 -16.41 11.54
CA GLU A 73 -9.25 -15.53 12.57
C GLU A 73 -10.78 -15.42 12.43
N GLU A 74 -11.51 -15.81 13.47
CA GLU A 74 -12.99 -15.85 13.45
C GLU A 74 -13.62 -14.44 13.54
N ARG A 75 -12.79 -13.41 13.83
CA ARG A 75 -13.28 -12.02 13.88
C ARG A 75 -13.76 -11.58 12.49
N ASP A 76 -14.78 -10.72 12.50
CA ASP A 76 -15.24 -10.08 11.28
C ASP A 76 -14.08 -9.34 10.59
N GLU A 77 -14.08 -9.35 9.25
CA GLU A 77 -12.96 -8.79 8.48
C GLU A 77 -12.71 -7.32 8.82
N ILE A 78 -13.78 -6.56 9.12
CA ILE A 78 -13.72 -5.14 9.48
C ILE A 78 -13.09 -4.88 10.87
N GLU A 79 -13.10 -5.86 11.77
CA GLU A 79 -12.48 -5.75 13.10
C GLU A 79 -10.96 -5.97 13.06
N LYS A 80 -10.46 -6.61 12.00
CA LYS A 80 -9.03 -6.89 11.84
C LYS A 80 -8.25 -5.61 11.51
N ASP A 81 -6.97 -5.60 11.85
CA ASP A 81 -6.05 -4.52 11.44
C ASP A 81 -5.52 -4.66 10.01
N ILE A 82 -5.74 -5.80 9.39
CA ILE A 82 -5.41 -6.07 7.99
C ILE A 82 -6.66 -6.67 7.34
N TRP A 83 -7.28 -5.91 6.47
CA TRP A 83 -8.45 -6.36 5.72
C TRP A 83 -8.03 -7.04 4.43
N THR A 84 -8.62 -8.19 4.14
CA THR A 84 -8.58 -8.83 2.83
C THR A 84 -9.82 -8.37 2.06
N LEU A 85 -9.61 -7.60 1.00
CA LEU A 85 -10.71 -6.95 0.26
C LEU A 85 -11.75 -7.93 -0.29
N GLU A 86 -11.33 -9.15 -0.64
CA GLU A 86 -12.24 -10.21 -1.11
C GLU A 86 -13.17 -10.76 -0.02
N ASN A 87 -12.81 -10.59 1.25
CA ASN A 87 -13.61 -11.04 2.39
C ASN A 87 -14.58 -9.96 2.88
N LEU A 88 -14.43 -8.73 2.40
CA LEU A 88 -15.39 -7.67 2.69
C LEU A 88 -16.62 -7.85 1.78
N ASP A 89 -17.79 -7.84 2.37
CA ASP A 89 -19.05 -7.90 1.62
C ASP A 89 -19.41 -6.53 1.01
N ILE A 90 -18.46 -5.98 0.22
CA ILE A 90 -18.58 -4.69 -0.44
C ILE A 90 -18.12 -4.80 -1.88
N ALA A 91 -18.93 -4.26 -2.80
CA ALA A 91 -18.51 -4.06 -4.18
C ALA A 91 -17.59 -2.84 -4.28
N TYR A 92 -16.27 -3.05 -4.29
CA TYR A 92 -15.28 -1.98 -4.43
C TYR A 92 -14.75 -1.85 -5.86
N LYS A 93 -14.35 -0.65 -6.24
CA LYS A 93 -13.79 -0.34 -7.56
C LYS A 93 -12.33 -0.82 -7.66
N LYS A 94 -12.12 -1.96 -8.31
CA LYS A 94 -10.78 -2.54 -8.53
C LYS A 94 -9.90 -1.62 -9.37
N ASN A 95 -8.60 -1.59 -9.06
CA ASN A 95 -7.63 -0.93 -9.92
C ASN A 95 -7.23 -1.89 -11.06
N PRO A 96 -7.37 -1.52 -12.33
CA PRO A 96 -7.13 -2.43 -13.45
C PRO A 96 -5.65 -2.82 -13.60
N ILE A 97 -4.72 -1.98 -13.15
CA ILE A 97 -3.27 -2.20 -13.32
C ILE A 97 -2.64 -2.76 -12.06
N LYS A 98 -3.05 -2.26 -10.88
CA LYS A 98 -2.47 -2.64 -9.60
C LYS A 98 -3.44 -3.47 -8.79
N ASN A 99 -3.20 -4.78 -8.73
CA ASN A 99 -4.01 -5.67 -7.90
C ASN A 99 -3.68 -5.43 -6.41
N VAL A 100 -4.56 -4.70 -5.74
CA VAL A 100 -4.52 -4.49 -4.29
C VAL A 100 -5.45 -5.52 -3.66
N GLN A 101 -4.90 -6.39 -2.84
CA GLN A 101 -5.65 -7.46 -2.18
C GLN A 101 -5.98 -7.14 -0.73
N THR A 102 -5.17 -6.29 -0.09
CA THR A 102 -5.30 -6.03 1.35
C THR A 102 -5.16 -4.56 1.67
N LEU A 103 -5.88 -4.11 2.70
CA LEU A 103 -5.67 -2.83 3.38
C LEU A 103 -5.07 -3.10 4.76
N ASN A 104 -4.04 -2.38 5.12
CA ASN A 104 -3.30 -2.60 6.36
C ASN A 104 -3.38 -1.33 7.23
N PHE A 105 -3.91 -1.44 8.43
CA PHE A 105 -4.08 -0.35 9.41
C PHE A 105 -3.04 -0.38 10.53
N THR A 106 -2.21 -1.43 10.63
CA THR A 106 -1.26 -1.62 11.74
C THR A 106 -0.22 -0.51 11.89
N ALA A 107 0.01 0.30 10.84
CA ALA A 107 0.92 1.44 10.89
C ALA A 107 0.28 2.71 11.47
N ILE A 108 -1.01 2.69 11.80
CA ILE A 108 -1.69 3.71 12.60
C ILE A 108 -1.50 3.28 14.06
N ILE A 109 -0.75 4.06 14.81
CA ILE A 109 -0.20 3.65 16.10
C ILE A 109 -1.22 3.80 17.23
N GLN A 110 -2.00 4.87 17.18
CA GLN A 110 -3.06 5.16 18.14
C GLN A 110 -4.26 4.25 17.88
N ASP A 111 -4.69 3.52 18.90
CA ASP A 111 -5.72 2.49 18.74
C ASP A 111 -7.07 3.10 18.36
N ASP A 112 -7.49 4.19 19.03
CA ASP A 112 -8.77 4.85 18.75
C ASP A 112 -8.76 5.46 17.33
N LEU A 113 -7.70 6.19 16.97
CA LEU A 113 -7.54 6.74 15.62
C LEU A 113 -7.56 5.66 14.54
N ARG A 114 -7.03 4.47 14.84
CA ARG A 114 -7.05 3.32 13.93
C ARG A 114 -8.47 2.82 13.71
N GLU A 115 -9.26 2.67 14.78
CA GLU A 115 -10.66 2.23 14.68
C GLU A 115 -11.54 3.26 13.98
N GLU A 116 -11.35 4.56 14.28
CA GLU A 116 -12.00 5.66 13.57
C GLU A 116 -11.68 5.65 12.07
N THR A 117 -10.39 5.45 11.74
CA THR A 117 -9.95 5.33 10.35
C THR A 117 -10.56 4.13 9.64
N LYS A 118 -10.65 2.97 10.29
CA LYS A 118 -11.29 1.77 9.72
C LYS A 118 -12.72 2.07 9.31
N LYS A 119 -13.52 2.68 10.17
CA LYS A 119 -14.91 3.03 9.85
C LYS A 119 -15.02 4.02 8.69
N ALA A 120 -14.19 5.06 8.68
CA ALA A 120 -14.20 6.03 7.58
C ALA A 120 -13.78 5.38 6.25
N VAL A 121 -12.75 4.54 6.27
CA VAL A 121 -12.31 3.78 5.09
C VAL A 121 -13.39 2.81 4.61
N TYR A 122 -14.11 2.17 5.52
CA TYR A 122 -15.23 1.30 5.16
C TYR A 122 -16.31 2.06 4.39
N GLU A 123 -16.69 3.26 4.84
CA GLU A 123 -17.62 4.14 4.13
C GLU A 123 -17.07 4.55 2.75
N HIS A 124 -15.80 4.93 2.66
CA HIS A 124 -15.18 5.35 1.41
C HIS A 124 -15.09 4.21 0.39
N LEU A 125 -14.96 2.95 0.81
CA LEU A 125 -14.92 1.80 -0.09
C LEU A 125 -16.18 1.65 -0.94
N HIS A 126 -17.33 2.19 -0.51
CA HIS A 126 -18.58 2.12 -1.28
C HIS A 126 -18.58 3.02 -2.52
N HIS A 127 -17.78 4.09 -2.54
CA HIS A 127 -17.82 5.08 -3.63
C HIS A 127 -16.45 5.54 -4.14
N GLU A 128 -15.39 5.39 -3.33
CA GLU A 128 -14.04 5.77 -3.71
C GLU A 128 -13.27 4.65 -4.41
N ALA A 129 -12.32 5.03 -5.27
CA ALA A 129 -11.41 4.06 -5.87
C ALA A 129 -10.38 3.59 -4.85
N ILE A 130 -10.01 2.30 -4.89
CA ILE A 130 -9.01 1.71 -3.98
C ILE A 130 -7.67 2.46 -3.99
N ALA A 131 -7.32 3.12 -5.11
CA ALA A 131 -6.12 3.95 -5.22
C ALA A 131 -6.20 5.22 -4.37
N THR A 132 -7.41 5.79 -4.16
CA THR A 132 -7.68 6.92 -3.25
C THR A 132 -7.55 6.46 -1.81
N ILE A 133 -8.18 5.35 -1.46
CA ILE A 133 -8.10 4.74 -0.10
C ILE A 133 -6.64 4.50 0.33
N ILE A 134 -5.79 4.00 -0.57
CA ILE A 134 -4.35 3.81 -0.26
C ILE A 134 -3.64 5.14 0.03
N LYS A 135 -4.03 6.23 -0.65
CA LYS A 135 -3.46 7.55 -0.39
C LYS A 135 -3.94 8.11 0.95
N GLU A 136 -5.21 7.93 1.28
CA GLU A 136 -5.77 8.28 2.59
C GLU A 136 -5.05 7.54 3.71
N LEU A 137 -4.89 6.22 3.59
CA LEU A 137 -4.11 5.42 4.54
C LEU A 137 -2.65 5.86 4.64
N THR A 138 -2.05 6.34 3.55
CA THR A 138 -0.68 6.86 3.57
C THR A 138 -0.63 8.18 4.34
N ALA A 139 -1.60 9.06 4.13
CA ALA A 139 -1.68 10.35 4.77
C ALA A 139 -1.92 10.22 6.30
N ILE A 140 -2.88 9.38 6.71
CA ILE A 140 -3.19 9.19 8.14
C ILE A 140 -2.06 8.47 8.89
N ARG A 141 -1.34 7.53 8.26
CA ARG A 141 -0.18 6.88 8.86
C ARG A 141 0.96 7.87 9.13
N ARG A 142 1.14 8.85 8.24
CA ARG A 142 2.13 9.91 8.43
C ARG A 142 1.74 10.81 9.59
N LEU A 143 0.47 11.21 9.68
CA LEU A 143 -0.05 11.96 10.83
C LEU A 143 0.14 11.15 12.12
N SER A 144 -0.28 9.89 12.14
CA SER A 144 -0.15 8.99 13.30
C SER A 144 1.30 8.87 13.79
N LYS A 145 2.27 8.78 12.86
CA LYS A 145 3.68 8.77 13.21
C LYS A 145 4.12 10.10 13.85
N TYR A 146 3.73 11.22 13.26
CA TYR A 146 4.02 12.55 13.79
C TYR A 146 3.43 12.74 15.20
N LEU A 147 2.16 12.34 15.40
CA LEU A 147 1.52 12.39 16.71
C LEU A 147 2.26 11.58 17.76
N LYS A 148 2.71 10.37 17.41
CA LYS A 148 3.50 9.55 18.33
C LYS A 148 4.78 10.23 18.81
N GLU A 149 5.45 10.94 17.90
CA GLU A 149 6.74 11.58 18.17
C GLU A 149 6.59 12.91 18.92
N THR A 150 5.53 13.67 18.63
CA THR A 150 5.34 15.05 19.12
C THR A 150 4.25 15.17 20.19
N TYR A 151 3.18 14.39 20.07
CA TYR A 151 1.98 14.44 20.91
C TYR A 151 1.55 13.03 21.35
N PRO A 152 2.36 12.34 22.17
CA PRO A 152 2.11 10.94 22.54
C PRO A 152 0.81 10.70 23.31
N ASP A 153 0.25 11.75 23.90
CA ASP A 153 -1.00 11.70 24.68
C ASP A 153 -2.26 11.77 23.81
N ILE A 154 -2.13 12.05 22.51
CA ILE A 154 -3.26 12.06 21.57
C ILE A 154 -3.50 10.64 21.07
N HIS A 155 -4.73 10.15 21.25
CA HIS A 155 -5.14 8.80 20.90
C HIS A 155 -6.22 8.73 19.82
N SER A 156 -7.04 9.77 19.69
CA SER A 156 -8.24 9.86 18.86
C SER A 156 -8.20 11.07 17.93
N ALA A 157 -8.97 11.01 16.85
CA ALA A 157 -9.19 12.16 15.97
C ALA A 157 -9.96 13.29 16.66
N GLU A 158 -10.76 12.99 17.70
CA GLU A 158 -11.48 13.99 18.50
C GLU A 158 -10.55 15.04 19.12
N GLU A 159 -9.34 14.64 19.49
CA GLU A 159 -8.36 15.48 20.16
C GLU A 159 -7.57 16.39 19.21
N LEU A 160 -7.72 16.18 17.89
CA LEU A 160 -7.07 17.01 16.89
C LEU A 160 -7.66 18.42 16.89
N ASN A 161 -6.80 19.43 16.89
CA ASN A 161 -7.20 20.82 16.85
C ASN A 161 -6.42 21.62 15.82
N ARG A 162 -6.81 22.87 15.63
CA ARG A 162 -6.20 23.74 14.60
C ARG A 162 -4.72 24.01 14.87
N GLU A 163 -4.33 24.23 16.11
CA GLU A 163 -2.94 24.53 16.51
C GLU A 163 -2.02 23.35 16.14
N LEU A 164 -2.41 22.13 16.51
CA LEU A 164 -1.71 20.91 16.16
C LEU A 164 -1.59 20.74 14.62
N LEU A 165 -2.68 21.03 13.89
CA LEU A 165 -2.62 20.96 12.43
C LEU A 165 -1.62 21.95 11.85
N GLU A 166 -1.54 23.18 12.34
CA GLU A 166 -0.59 24.19 11.86
C GLU A 166 0.88 23.75 12.09
N GLU A 167 1.15 23.12 13.22
CA GLU A 167 2.46 22.54 13.50
C GLU A 167 2.76 21.36 12.58
N TYR A 168 1.78 20.48 12.35
CA TYR A 168 1.93 19.38 11.39
C TYR A 168 2.17 19.86 9.95
N LEU A 169 1.49 20.94 9.52
CA LEU A 169 1.73 21.57 8.23
C LEU A 169 3.16 22.10 8.12
N THR A 170 3.66 22.73 9.18
CA THR A 170 5.04 23.21 9.25
C THR A 170 6.03 22.05 9.17
N TYR A 171 5.80 20.97 9.93
CA TYR A 171 6.59 19.74 9.84
C TYR A 171 6.63 19.17 8.42
N LEU A 172 5.49 19.07 7.75
CA LEU A 172 5.42 18.58 6.37
C LEU A 172 6.20 19.45 5.38
N ALA A 173 6.25 20.73 5.60
CA ALA A 173 6.93 21.68 4.72
C ALA A 173 8.44 21.72 4.93
N THR A 174 8.93 21.42 6.14
CA THR A 174 10.32 21.67 6.54
C THR A 174 11.11 20.39 6.82
N GLU A 175 10.49 19.36 7.40
CA GLU A 175 11.22 18.24 8.00
C GLU A 175 10.84 16.88 7.38
N ALA A 176 9.65 16.76 6.78
CA ALA A 176 9.17 15.48 6.29
C ALA A 176 9.97 14.98 5.09
N GLU A 177 10.75 13.93 5.27
CA GLU A 177 11.52 13.31 4.20
C GLU A 177 10.62 12.63 3.15
N GLY A 178 10.99 12.77 1.87
CA GLY A 178 10.36 12.08 0.75
C GLY A 178 8.99 12.60 0.34
N VAL A 179 8.57 13.75 0.85
CA VAL A 179 7.28 14.38 0.51
C VAL A 179 7.48 15.42 -0.59
N ASN A 180 7.44 14.97 -1.85
CA ASN A 180 7.56 15.88 -3.00
C ASN A 180 6.29 16.71 -3.27
N ASN A 181 5.12 16.24 -2.83
CA ASN A 181 3.84 16.91 -3.03
C ASN A 181 2.88 16.60 -1.88
N TYR A 182 3.05 17.30 -0.76
CA TYR A 182 2.19 17.13 0.40
C TYR A 182 0.75 17.65 0.20
N ARG A 183 0.46 18.39 -0.90
CA ARG A 183 -0.91 18.79 -1.23
C ARG A 183 -1.85 17.59 -1.38
N ALA A 184 -1.39 16.56 -2.09
CA ALA A 184 -2.21 15.35 -2.27
C ALA A 184 -2.45 14.63 -0.94
N ASP A 185 -1.44 14.56 -0.08
CA ASP A 185 -1.56 13.97 1.25
C ASP A 185 -2.54 14.76 2.11
N LEU A 186 -2.44 16.10 2.12
CA LEU A 186 -3.36 16.95 2.87
C LEU A 186 -4.79 16.86 2.35
N THR A 187 -4.98 16.78 1.03
CA THR A 187 -6.32 16.62 0.45
C THR A 187 -6.97 15.29 0.88
N ASN A 188 -6.20 14.20 0.85
CA ASN A 188 -6.69 12.89 1.27
C ASN A 188 -6.91 12.83 2.80
N LEU A 189 -5.99 13.41 3.59
CA LEU A 189 -6.12 13.48 5.04
C LEU A 189 -7.37 14.28 5.45
N ARG A 190 -7.59 15.43 4.81
CA ARG A 190 -8.76 16.26 5.03
C ARG A 190 -10.05 15.47 4.79
N GLY A 191 -10.20 14.82 3.62
CA GLY A 191 -11.40 14.05 3.28
C GLY A 191 -11.65 12.93 4.29
N LEU A 192 -10.60 12.24 4.73
CA LEU A 192 -10.71 11.18 5.73
C LEU A 192 -11.15 11.73 7.09
N LEU A 193 -10.54 12.82 7.59
CA LEU A 193 -10.89 13.43 8.88
C LEU A 193 -12.30 14.05 8.87
N GLU A 194 -12.72 14.66 7.75
CA GLU A 194 -14.09 15.14 7.59
C GLU A 194 -15.10 13.99 7.68
N THR A 195 -14.78 12.82 7.14
CA THR A 195 -15.63 11.64 7.23
C THR A 195 -15.64 11.07 8.66
N ILE A 196 -14.49 10.99 9.32
CA ILE A 196 -14.44 10.64 10.77
C ILE A 196 -15.30 11.60 11.57
N GLY A 197 -15.18 12.91 11.33
CA GLY A 197 -15.98 13.93 12.00
C GLY A 197 -17.48 13.69 11.88
N LYS A 198 -17.95 13.34 10.70
CA LYS A 198 -19.38 13.02 10.46
C LYS A 198 -19.83 11.74 11.14
N LEU A 199 -19.00 10.67 11.09
CA LEU A 199 -19.34 9.38 11.65
C LEU A 199 -19.38 9.35 13.17
N TYR A 200 -18.49 10.12 13.81
CA TYR A 200 -18.36 10.15 15.25
C TYR A 200 -18.94 11.40 15.92
N GLY A 201 -19.40 12.36 15.12
CA GLY A 201 -19.97 13.61 15.65
C GLY A 201 -18.93 14.59 16.17
N TYR A 202 -17.78 14.69 15.49
CA TYR A 202 -16.71 15.65 15.80
C TYR A 202 -16.74 16.84 14.83
N PRO A 203 -17.61 17.84 15.04
CA PRO A 203 -17.87 18.91 14.06
C PRO A 203 -16.64 19.78 13.76
N HIS A 204 -15.68 19.88 14.69
CA HIS A 204 -14.44 20.63 14.50
C HIS A 204 -13.55 20.04 13.40
N LEU A 205 -13.64 18.74 13.12
CA LEU A 205 -12.86 18.10 12.05
C LEU A 205 -13.33 18.54 10.65
N GLU A 206 -14.60 18.91 10.49
CA GLU A 206 -15.14 19.38 9.22
C GLU A 206 -14.59 20.76 8.82
N ILE A 207 -14.20 21.56 9.81
CA ILE A 207 -13.64 22.90 9.61
C ILE A 207 -12.15 23.01 9.95
N LEU A 208 -11.51 21.88 10.26
CA LEU A 208 -10.12 21.84 10.71
C LEU A 208 -9.16 22.40 9.65
N PHE A 209 -9.40 22.10 8.37
CA PHE A 209 -8.58 22.55 7.26
C PHE A 209 -9.15 23.82 6.62
N LEU A 210 -8.30 24.82 6.44
CA LEU A 210 -8.61 26.02 5.67
C LEU A 210 -8.18 25.84 4.21
N ALA A 211 -8.80 26.57 3.30
CA ALA A 211 -8.41 26.56 1.88
C ALA A 211 -6.96 27.02 1.67
N SER A 212 -6.44 27.88 2.53
CA SER A 212 -5.06 28.37 2.53
C SER A 212 -4.02 27.30 2.88
N ASP A 213 -4.39 26.24 3.58
CA ASP A 213 -3.48 25.17 4.04
C ASP A 213 -3.01 24.30 2.87
N LEU A 214 -3.81 24.28 1.81
CA LEU A 214 -3.48 23.51 0.62
C LEU A 214 -2.53 24.30 -0.28
N PRO A 215 -1.29 23.83 -0.52
CA PRO A 215 -0.36 24.49 -1.42
C PRO A 215 -1.00 24.71 -2.79
N ARG A 216 -0.63 25.81 -3.45
CA ARG A 216 -1.11 26.09 -4.81
C ARG A 216 -0.72 24.95 -5.75
N GLN A 217 -1.67 24.50 -6.54
CA GLN A 217 -1.40 23.52 -7.58
C GLN A 217 -0.59 24.18 -8.69
N VAL A 218 0.63 23.69 -8.88
CA VAL A 218 1.43 24.08 -10.05
C VAL A 218 0.76 23.47 -11.27
N GLN A 219 0.33 24.30 -12.20
CA GLN A 219 -0.25 23.83 -13.46
C GLN A 219 0.82 23.05 -14.23
N PRO A 220 0.56 21.78 -14.59
CA PRO A 220 1.51 21.00 -15.36
C PRO A 220 1.68 21.69 -16.74
N LYS A 221 2.93 21.96 -17.12
CA LYS A 221 3.21 22.35 -18.51
C LYS A 221 2.84 21.19 -19.42
N LEU A 222 2.00 21.44 -20.40
CA LEU A 222 1.71 20.49 -21.46
C LEU A 222 3.04 20.09 -22.12
N LYS A 223 3.37 18.81 -22.06
CA LYS A 223 4.52 18.25 -22.77
C LYS A 223 3.97 17.60 -24.03
N SER A 224 4.36 18.13 -25.18
CA SER A 224 4.11 17.52 -26.48
C SER A 224 5.43 17.04 -27.06
N TYR A 225 5.39 15.94 -27.78
CA TYR A 225 6.52 15.48 -28.56
C TYR A 225 6.63 16.30 -29.83
N SER A 226 7.85 16.64 -30.23
CA SER A 226 8.13 17.21 -31.55
C SER A 226 7.99 16.17 -32.65
N ASP A 227 7.78 16.59 -33.88
CA ASP A 227 7.69 15.69 -35.03
C ASP A 227 8.93 14.79 -35.18
N SER A 228 10.11 15.35 -34.92
CA SER A 228 11.36 14.58 -34.93
C SER A 228 11.46 13.51 -33.85
N GLU A 229 10.86 13.75 -32.68
CA GLU A 229 10.78 12.75 -31.61
C GLU A 229 9.75 11.67 -31.93
N LEU A 230 8.62 12.02 -32.54
CA LEU A 230 7.62 11.07 -33.00
C LEU A 230 8.15 10.16 -34.12
N ILE A 231 8.92 10.71 -35.07
CA ILE A 231 9.55 9.92 -36.13
C ILE A 231 10.52 8.88 -35.52
N ARG A 232 11.38 9.30 -34.57
CA ARG A 232 12.30 8.39 -33.89
C ARG A 232 11.57 7.34 -33.05
N PHE A 233 10.50 7.76 -32.37
CA PHE A 233 9.67 6.86 -31.60
C PHE A 233 9.02 5.80 -32.49
N ASN A 234 8.39 6.19 -33.59
CA ASN A 234 7.76 5.27 -34.53
C ASN A 234 8.76 4.31 -35.19
N ALA A 235 9.97 4.77 -35.47
CA ALA A 235 11.04 3.88 -35.97
C ALA A 235 11.44 2.83 -34.93
N ALA A 236 11.51 3.21 -33.64
CA ALA A 236 11.81 2.26 -32.55
C ALA A 236 10.67 1.29 -32.27
N LEU A 237 9.41 1.62 -32.56
CA LEU A 237 8.27 0.71 -32.40
C LEU A 237 8.42 -0.54 -33.29
N ALA A 238 8.97 -0.41 -34.49
CA ALA A 238 9.18 -1.51 -35.41
C ALA A 238 10.19 -2.56 -34.89
N GLU A 239 10.99 -2.24 -33.87
CA GLU A 239 11.92 -3.16 -33.19
C GLU A 239 11.27 -3.98 -32.08
N LEU A 240 10.03 -3.64 -31.68
CA LEU A 240 9.28 -4.35 -30.65
C LEU A 240 8.60 -5.60 -31.20
N ASP A 241 8.16 -6.48 -30.29
CA ASP A 241 7.28 -7.57 -30.69
C ASP A 241 5.93 -7.01 -31.22
N GLU A 242 5.30 -7.75 -32.12
CA GLU A 242 4.10 -7.33 -32.85
C GLU A 242 2.95 -6.90 -31.92
N GLN A 243 2.81 -7.55 -30.77
CA GLN A 243 1.75 -7.22 -29.81
C GLN A 243 2.01 -5.88 -29.12
N MET A 244 3.25 -5.61 -28.73
CA MET A 244 3.65 -4.35 -28.12
C MET A 244 3.61 -3.20 -29.13
N GLU A 245 4.06 -3.42 -30.36
CA GLU A 245 3.95 -2.43 -31.43
C GLU A 245 2.50 -2.00 -31.64
N ARG A 246 1.59 -2.95 -31.82
CA ARG A 246 0.14 -2.69 -32.00
C ARG A 246 -0.44 -1.93 -30.82
N LEU A 247 -0.11 -2.32 -29.58
CA LEU A 247 -0.58 -1.64 -28.37
C LEU A 247 -0.13 -0.18 -28.36
N MET A 248 1.13 0.09 -28.67
CA MET A 248 1.69 1.44 -28.65
C MET A 248 1.12 2.31 -29.78
N VAL A 249 0.89 1.74 -30.97
CA VAL A 249 0.23 2.42 -32.08
C VAL A 249 -1.20 2.81 -31.71
N ILE A 250 -1.98 1.88 -31.14
CA ILE A 250 -3.35 2.16 -30.68
C ILE A 250 -3.33 3.28 -29.62
N HIS A 251 -2.42 3.17 -28.65
CA HIS A 251 -2.28 4.17 -27.60
C HIS A 251 -1.95 5.57 -28.14
N GLN A 252 -1.06 5.66 -29.12
CA GLN A 252 -0.68 6.89 -29.79
C GLN A 252 -1.84 7.49 -30.61
N MET A 253 -2.57 6.65 -31.35
CA MET A 253 -3.67 7.10 -32.23
C MET A 253 -4.89 7.56 -31.43
N LEU A 254 -5.21 6.88 -30.33
CA LEU A 254 -6.38 7.20 -29.53
C LEU A 254 -6.10 8.27 -28.46
N GLY A 255 -4.83 8.51 -28.11
CA GLY A 255 -4.46 9.43 -27.04
C GLY A 255 -4.99 9.03 -25.66
N THR A 256 -5.32 7.77 -25.46
CA THR A 256 -5.87 7.23 -24.22
C THR A 256 -4.79 7.13 -23.15
N ARG A 257 -5.18 6.98 -21.87
CA ARG A 257 -4.23 6.62 -20.83
C ARG A 257 -3.83 5.15 -20.99
N ILE A 258 -2.61 4.81 -20.61
CA ILE A 258 -2.11 3.43 -20.70
C ILE A 258 -3.05 2.42 -20.00
N SER A 259 -3.66 2.80 -18.88
CA SER A 259 -4.66 1.98 -18.19
C SER A 259 -5.86 1.66 -19.09
N ASP A 260 -6.34 2.66 -19.82
CA ASP A 260 -7.53 2.52 -20.64
C ASP A 260 -7.22 1.66 -21.87
N THR A 261 -6.03 1.87 -22.47
CA THR A 261 -5.56 1.05 -23.60
C THR A 261 -5.39 -0.43 -23.20
N LEU A 262 -4.82 -0.70 -22.01
CA LEU A 262 -4.60 -2.06 -21.50
C LEU A 262 -5.90 -2.78 -21.09
N THR A 263 -6.99 -2.06 -20.89
CA THR A 263 -8.29 -2.59 -20.47
C THR A 263 -9.36 -2.50 -21.55
N LEU A 264 -8.97 -2.16 -22.79
CA LEU A 264 -9.88 -2.21 -23.93
C LEU A 264 -10.46 -3.60 -24.08
N GLN A 265 -11.78 -3.68 -24.25
CA GLN A 265 -12.46 -4.93 -24.49
C GLN A 265 -12.35 -5.30 -25.98
N THR A 266 -12.46 -6.58 -26.28
CA THR A 266 -12.32 -7.09 -27.66
C THR A 266 -13.51 -6.73 -28.57
N ASP A 267 -14.57 -6.23 -27.98
CA ASP A 267 -15.84 -5.86 -28.63
C ASP A 267 -16.08 -4.34 -28.70
N CYS A 268 -15.03 -3.53 -28.46
CA CYS A 268 -15.10 -2.06 -28.53
C CYS A 268 -14.91 -1.50 -29.95
#